data_8f3221d5283bbeb72dd068abd460fa88
#
_entry.id   8f3221d5283bbeb72dd068abd460fa88
#
_cell.length_a   1.000
_cell.length_b   1.000
_cell.length_c   1.000
_cell.angle_alpha   90.00
_cell.angle_beta   90.00
_cell.angle_gamma   90.00
#
_symmetry.space_group_name_H-M   'P 1'
#
loop_
_entity.id
_entity.type
_entity.pdbx_description
1 polymer ?
#
loop_
_entity_poly.entity_id
_entity_poly.type
_entity_poly.pdbx_seq_one_letter_code
_entity_poly.pdbx_strand_id
1 'polypeptide(L)'
;MRILFFGTASYDKESFEKELPDYPDLKVDFTETNLTPMTAALARGYDAVCAFVNADVSAMTLEILKGFGVGLVLMRCAGFDAVNVPVATDLGIKVTRVPAYSPEAIAEHAMALGQTANRHIHKGYIRVRENNFALDGLVGETLHGKTAGIIGTGRIGAALCRICKGYGMHVIGADLFPNKGLVEQGAVDEFVKVLDKGGNVVSNEKGEMINPDVPVSDRRVDYRSLYQSADFISLHAFLNKDSYHMIDDEAISEMKDGVIFVNTGRGALVDTQALIRGIISGKIGAAGLDVYEEENANVYQNRSGLVIDSVTARLCSFPNVVMTSHQAFFTREALSQIARVTLDNAQAYANGTDFVEKSVVC
;
A
#
# COMPACT_ATOMS: atom_id res chain seq x y z
N MET A 1 25.53 19.19 0.08
CA MET A 1 24.91 18.52 1.22
C MET A 1 25.28 17.03 1.23
N ARG A 2 25.59 16.45 2.40
CA ARG A 2 25.92 15.01 2.53
C ARG A 2 24.72 14.24 3.08
N ILE A 3 24.37 13.13 2.45
CA ILE A 3 23.20 12.32 2.80
C ILE A 3 23.63 10.86 2.96
N LEU A 4 23.23 10.22 4.07
CA LEU A 4 23.41 8.78 4.26
C LEU A 4 22.07 8.06 4.01
N PHE A 5 22.06 7.13 3.06
CA PHE A 5 20.93 6.26 2.76
C PHE A 5 21.04 4.96 3.53
N PHE A 6 20.07 4.73 4.42
CA PHE A 6 19.97 3.52 5.24
C PHE A 6 19.11 2.44 4.61
N GLY A 7 19.43 1.18 4.89
CA GLY A 7 18.65 0.02 4.46
C GLY A 7 18.52 -0.07 2.95
N THR A 8 19.58 0.26 2.21
CA THR A 8 19.55 0.25 0.75
C THR A 8 19.86 -1.13 0.19
N ALA A 9 19.02 -1.57 -0.75
CA ALA A 9 19.30 -2.73 -1.59
C ALA A 9 19.97 -2.30 -2.90
N SER A 10 20.43 -3.28 -3.70
CA SER A 10 21.10 -3.01 -4.99
C SER A 10 20.23 -2.19 -5.94
N TYR A 11 18.94 -2.47 -6.01
CA TYR A 11 17.99 -1.75 -6.86
C TYR A 11 17.78 -0.29 -6.44
N ASP A 12 17.83 0.01 -5.13
CA ASP A 12 17.80 1.40 -4.63
C ASP A 12 19.03 2.14 -5.15
N LYS A 13 20.21 1.58 -4.88
CA LYS A 13 21.48 2.17 -5.30
C LYS A 13 21.50 2.43 -6.80
N GLU A 14 21.14 1.46 -7.61
CA GLU A 14 21.08 1.59 -9.08
C GLU A 14 20.13 2.73 -9.50
N SER A 15 18.94 2.81 -8.90
CA SER A 15 17.96 3.85 -9.22
C SER A 15 18.45 5.25 -8.87
N PHE A 16 19.04 5.41 -7.68
CA PHE A 16 19.53 6.72 -7.24
C PHE A 16 20.80 7.13 -7.98
N GLU A 17 21.75 6.23 -8.21
CA GLU A 17 22.98 6.52 -8.98
C GLU A 17 22.68 6.97 -10.40
N LYS A 18 21.59 6.50 -11.01
CA LYS A 18 21.14 6.92 -12.33
C LYS A 18 20.68 8.37 -12.38
N GLU A 19 20.02 8.85 -11.33
CA GLU A 19 19.46 10.20 -11.24
C GLU A 19 20.47 11.22 -10.64
N LEU A 20 21.42 10.77 -9.80
CA LEU A 20 22.39 11.63 -9.11
C LEU A 20 23.21 12.58 -10.00
N PRO A 21 23.55 12.27 -11.28
CA PRO A 21 24.24 13.22 -12.15
C PRO A 21 23.51 14.57 -12.33
N ASP A 22 22.19 14.60 -12.16
CA ASP A 22 21.37 15.81 -12.24
C ASP A 22 21.43 16.66 -10.94
N TYR A 23 22.07 16.14 -9.88
CA TYR A 23 22.16 16.76 -8.53
C TYR A 23 23.62 16.90 -8.06
N PRO A 24 24.47 17.69 -8.73
CA PRO A 24 25.92 17.71 -8.47
C PRO A 24 26.31 18.22 -7.07
N ASP A 25 25.43 18.94 -6.38
CA ASP A 25 25.64 19.47 -5.04
C ASP A 25 25.32 18.48 -3.92
N LEU A 26 24.72 17.33 -4.26
CA LEU A 26 24.40 16.26 -3.32
C LEU A 26 25.49 15.20 -3.33
N LYS A 27 25.95 14.82 -2.14
CA LYS A 27 26.87 13.69 -1.93
C LYS A 27 26.14 12.61 -1.17
N VAL A 28 25.94 11.48 -1.80
CA VAL A 28 25.15 10.36 -1.28
C VAL A 28 26.06 9.18 -0.99
N ASP A 29 25.98 8.68 0.24
CA ASP A 29 26.58 7.42 0.65
C ASP A 29 25.45 6.41 0.97
N PHE A 30 25.67 5.13 0.67
CA PHE A 30 24.68 4.07 0.84
C PHE A 30 25.14 3.05 1.88
N THR A 31 24.21 2.57 2.71
CA THR A 31 24.45 1.44 3.63
C THR A 31 23.28 0.46 3.61
N GLU A 32 23.57 -0.84 3.63
CA GLU A 32 22.56 -1.89 3.75
C GLU A 32 21.94 -1.94 5.17
N THR A 33 22.62 -1.31 6.14
CA THR A 33 22.16 -1.26 7.53
C THR A 33 20.89 -0.42 7.66
N ASN A 34 19.84 -0.93 8.27
CA ASN A 34 18.61 -0.18 8.56
C ASN A 34 18.87 0.92 9.60
N LEU A 35 18.12 2.01 9.49
CA LEU A 35 18.08 3.06 10.50
C LEU A 35 17.32 2.57 11.73
N THR A 36 17.99 2.57 12.87
CA THR A 36 17.49 2.25 14.20
C THR A 36 18.22 3.11 15.23
N PRO A 37 17.80 3.18 16.49
CA PRO A 37 18.58 3.87 17.54
C PRO A 37 20.03 3.38 17.63
N MET A 38 20.27 2.07 17.42
CA MET A 38 21.62 1.50 17.51
C MET A 38 22.52 1.88 16.33
N THR A 39 21.94 2.10 15.16
CA THR A 39 22.68 2.38 13.91
C THR A 39 22.69 3.84 13.52
N ALA A 40 21.88 4.69 14.19
CA ALA A 40 21.80 6.13 13.94
C ALA A 40 23.16 6.85 14.06
N ALA A 41 24.09 6.29 14.83
CA ALA A 41 25.46 6.83 14.97
C ALA A 41 26.25 6.86 13.65
N LEU A 42 25.87 6.05 12.65
CA LEU A 42 26.46 6.08 11.31
C LEU A 42 26.19 7.41 10.59
N ALA A 43 25.13 8.14 10.99
CA ALA A 43 24.81 9.45 10.42
C ALA A 43 25.72 10.61 10.88
N ARG A 44 26.73 10.34 11.72
CA ARG A 44 27.67 11.37 12.15
C ARG A 44 28.41 12.01 10.96
N GLY A 45 28.29 13.33 10.83
CA GLY A 45 28.91 14.10 9.74
C GLY A 45 28.09 14.14 8.45
N TYR A 46 26.85 13.71 8.50
CA TYR A 46 25.88 13.89 7.41
C TYR A 46 24.87 14.99 7.79
N ASP A 47 24.40 15.73 6.80
CA ASP A 47 23.40 16.78 6.95
C ASP A 47 21.98 16.21 6.97
N ALA A 48 21.79 15.10 6.26
CA ALA A 48 20.52 14.42 6.09
C ALA A 48 20.66 12.89 6.11
N VAL A 49 19.57 12.21 6.39
CA VAL A 49 19.45 10.76 6.23
C VAL A 49 18.28 10.42 5.32
N CYS A 50 18.40 9.33 4.56
CA CYS A 50 17.30 8.75 3.81
C CYS A 50 16.96 7.37 4.38
N ALA A 51 15.68 7.13 4.64
CA ALA A 51 15.17 5.90 5.24
C ALA A 51 14.01 5.32 4.43
N PHE A 52 13.70 4.04 4.66
CA PHE A 52 12.60 3.35 4.00
C PHE A 52 11.50 2.98 5.00
N VAL A 53 10.41 2.37 4.53
CA VAL A 53 9.21 2.06 5.31
C VAL A 53 9.47 1.20 6.56
N ASN A 54 10.50 0.37 6.52
CA ASN A 54 10.92 -0.54 7.61
C ASN A 54 11.99 0.06 8.56
N ALA A 55 12.28 1.34 8.44
CA ALA A 55 13.19 2.05 9.36
C ALA A 55 12.49 2.35 10.68
N ASP A 56 13.28 2.47 11.74
CA ASP A 56 12.82 2.98 13.04
C ASP A 56 13.19 4.48 13.13
N VAL A 57 12.21 5.35 12.88
CA VAL A 57 12.32 6.81 13.01
C VAL A 57 11.58 7.28 14.27
N SER A 58 11.74 6.51 15.35
CA SER A 58 11.19 6.82 16.68
C SER A 58 11.83 8.05 17.32
N ALA A 59 11.26 8.48 18.45
CA ALA A 59 11.79 9.60 19.24
C ALA A 59 13.29 9.45 19.54
N MET A 60 13.71 8.26 19.99
CA MET A 60 15.10 7.98 20.33
C MET A 60 16.02 8.12 19.10
N THR A 61 15.63 7.59 17.95
CA THR A 61 16.42 7.73 16.72
C THR A 61 16.54 9.20 16.32
N LEU A 62 15.46 9.97 16.37
CA LEU A 62 15.44 11.39 16.02
C LEU A 62 16.32 12.23 16.96
N GLU A 63 16.30 11.96 18.27
CA GLU A 63 17.17 12.63 19.25
C GLU A 63 18.65 12.37 18.96
N ILE A 64 19.03 11.13 18.63
CA ILE A 64 20.40 10.77 18.26
C ILE A 64 20.81 11.49 16.97
N LEU A 65 19.97 11.48 15.93
CA LEU A 65 20.22 12.17 14.67
C LEU A 65 20.41 13.68 14.89
N LYS A 66 19.54 14.30 15.71
CA LYS A 66 19.66 15.72 16.07
C LYS A 66 20.98 16.02 16.77
N GLY A 67 21.41 15.14 17.67
CA GLY A 67 22.70 15.26 18.37
C GLY A 67 23.92 15.24 17.44
N PHE A 68 23.78 14.67 16.24
CA PHE A 68 24.81 14.70 15.19
C PHE A 68 24.65 15.83 14.16
N GLY A 69 23.62 16.68 14.33
CA GLY A 69 23.39 17.83 13.45
C GLY A 69 22.57 17.49 12.20
N VAL A 70 21.96 16.30 12.13
CA VAL A 70 21.04 15.95 11.04
C VAL A 70 19.81 16.83 11.12
N GLY A 71 19.49 17.53 10.04
CA GLY A 71 18.35 18.45 9.94
C GLY A 71 17.22 17.96 9.04
N LEU A 72 17.44 16.89 8.27
CA LEU A 72 16.45 16.36 7.31
C LEU A 72 16.40 14.83 7.35
N VAL A 73 15.20 14.28 7.39
CA VAL A 73 14.91 12.86 7.17
C VAL A 73 14.07 12.73 5.88
N LEU A 74 14.61 12.03 4.90
CA LEU A 74 13.97 11.73 3.63
C LEU A 74 13.37 10.33 3.70
N MET A 75 12.04 10.20 3.69
CA MET A 75 11.38 8.91 3.53
C MET A 75 11.23 8.60 2.04
N ARG A 76 12.00 7.62 1.52
CA ARG A 76 11.88 7.19 0.12
C ARG A 76 10.67 6.28 -0.13
N CYS A 77 9.54 6.61 0.49
CA CYS A 77 8.26 5.91 0.39
C CYS A 77 7.09 6.86 0.66
N ALA A 78 5.88 6.43 0.38
CA ALA A 78 4.67 7.22 0.63
C ALA A 78 4.22 7.15 2.10
N GLY A 79 4.34 5.97 2.73
CA GLY A 79 4.03 5.77 4.15
C GLY A 79 5.08 6.41 5.05
N PHE A 80 4.64 6.96 6.18
CA PHE A 80 5.52 7.53 7.21
C PHE A 80 5.10 7.11 8.62
N ASP A 81 4.43 5.98 8.73
CA ASP A 81 3.92 5.42 10.00
C ASP A 81 5.05 5.14 11.01
N ALA A 82 6.28 4.91 10.52
CA ALA A 82 7.47 4.72 11.33
C ALA A 82 8.04 6.01 11.95
N VAL A 83 7.53 7.19 11.56
CA VAL A 83 8.06 8.48 11.98
C VAL A 83 7.31 9.02 13.19
N ASN A 84 8.03 9.37 14.26
CA ASN A 84 7.47 10.14 15.37
C ASN A 84 7.41 11.63 14.99
N VAL A 85 6.33 12.02 14.30
CA VAL A 85 6.12 13.38 13.77
C VAL A 85 6.17 14.46 14.86
N PRO A 86 5.50 14.31 16.04
CA PRO A 86 5.60 15.31 17.10
C PRO A 86 7.04 15.59 17.52
N VAL A 87 7.83 14.55 17.79
CA VAL A 87 9.22 14.70 18.21
C VAL A 87 10.09 15.29 17.09
N ALA A 88 9.89 14.91 15.84
CA ALA A 88 10.61 15.52 14.72
C ALA A 88 10.36 17.03 14.65
N THR A 89 9.10 17.45 14.83
CA THR A 89 8.71 18.87 14.86
C THR A 89 9.39 19.61 16.02
N ASP A 90 9.33 19.06 17.24
CA ASP A 90 9.92 19.66 18.45
C ASP A 90 11.46 19.81 18.33
N LEU A 91 12.12 18.85 17.69
CA LEU A 91 13.56 18.89 17.44
C LEU A 91 13.94 19.77 16.24
N GLY A 92 12.97 20.27 15.46
CA GLY A 92 13.22 21.04 14.25
C GLY A 92 13.92 20.21 13.16
N ILE A 93 13.64 18.90 13.09
CA ILE A 93 14.07 18.03 12.00
C ILE A 93 12.96 18.04 10.95
N LYS A 94 13.30 18.44 9.73
CA LYS A 94 12.37 18.32 8.61
C LYS A 94 12.21 16.86 8.18
N VAL A 95 10.97 16.45 7.92
CA VAL A 95 10.70 15.12 7.38
C VAL A 95 9.95 15.27 6.07
N THR A 96 10.46 14.65 5.02
CA THR A 96 9.79 14.59 3.72
C THR A 96 9.55 13.14 3.31
N ARG A 97 8.59 12.96 2.41
CA ARG A 97 8.23 11.66 1.84
C ARG A 97 8.05 11.75 0.33
N VAL A 98 7.88 10.63 -0.32
CA VAL A 98 7.43 10.58 -1.72
C VAL A 98 5.89 10.47 -1.73
N PRO A 99 5.16 11.54 -2.02
CA PRO A 99 3.70 11.58 -1.83
C PRO A 99 2.94 10.67 -2.78
N ALA A 100 3.51 10.40 -3.95
CA ALA A 100 3.00 9.45 -4.94
C ALA A 100 4.13 9.06 -5.89
N TYR A 101 4.10 7.80 -6.25
CA TYR A 101 4.94 7.22 -7.30
C TYR A 101 4.13 6.39 -8.23
N SER A 102 3.97 5.96 -9.18
CA SER A 102 3.14 5.12 -10.04
C SER A 102 1.91 4.48 -9.35
N PRO A 103 0.77 5.16 -9.23
CA PRO A 103 -0.48 4.54 -8.79
C PRO A 103 -0.88 3.35 -9.68
N GLU A 104 -0.55 3.43 -10.95
CA GLU A 104 -0.78 2.39 -11.96
C GLU A 104 -0.04 1.10 -11.61
N ALA A 105 1.23 1.17 -11.18
CA ALA A 105 2.01 -0.01 -10.80
C ALA A 105 1.31 -0.82 -9.71
N ILE A 106 0.80 -0.14 -8.67
CA ILE A 106 0.10 -0.81 -7.56
C ILE A 106 -1.25 -1.37 -8.02
N ALA A 107 -1.99 -0.65 -8.85
CA ALA A 107 -3.27 -1.09 -9.39
C ALA A 107 -3.10 -2.32 -10.32
N GLU A 108 -2.09 -2.32 -11.19
CA GLU A 108 -1.74 -3.45 -12.05
C GLU A 108 -1.33 -4.67 -11.23
N HIS A 109 -0.53 -4.47 -10.18
CA HIS A 109 -0.12 -5.54 -9.27
C HIS A 109 -1.31 -6.13 -8.51
N ALA A 110 -2.25 -5.30 -8.04
CA ALA A 110 -3.48 -5.75 -7.39
C ALA A 110 -4.31 -6.65 -8.32
N MET A 111 -4.49 -6.24 -9.59
CA MET A 111 -5.18 -7.07 -10.58
C MET A 111 -4.40 -8.35 -10.87
N ALA A 112 -3.08 -8.27 -11.01
CA ALA A 112 -2.22 -9.44 -11.26
C ALA A 112 -2.31 -10.46 -10.12
N LEU A 113 -2.28 -10.03 -8.85
CA LEU A 113 -2.47 -10.89 -7.68
C LEU A 113 -3.85 -11.56 -7.71
N GLY A 114 -4.92 -10.77 -7.87
CA GLY A 114 -6.27 -11.28 -7.92
C GLY A 114 -6.46 -12.32 -9.05
N GLN A 115 -5.94 -12.04 -10.24
CA GLN A 115 -6.00 -12.99 -11.36
C GLN A 115 -5.12 -14.21 -11.17
N THR A 116 -3.94 -14.06 -10.54
CA THR A 116 -3.06 -15.19 -10.23
C THR A 116 -3.71 -16.13 -9.23
N ALA A 117 -4.37 -15.60 -8.20
CA ALA A 117 -5.11 -16.38 -7.21
C ALA A 117 -6.35 -17.04 -7.85
N ASN A 118 -7.18 -16.27 -8.57
CA ASN A 118 -8.39 -16.73 -9.26
C ASN A 118 -8.10 -17.86 -10.26
N ARG A 119 -7.11 -17.67 -11.12
CA ARG A 119 -6.81 -18.60 -12.23
C ARG A 119 -5.75 -19.63 -11.84
N HIS A 120 -5.33 -19.68 -10.59
CA HIS A 120 -4.31 -20.61 -10.07
C HIS A 120 -3.00 -20.63 -10.90
N ILE A 121 -2.59 -19.49 -11.48
CA ILE A 121 -1.47 -19.39 -12.41
C ILE A 121 -0.17 -19.90 -11.75
N HIS A 122 0.08 -19.52 -10.50
CA HIS A 122 1.23 -19.96 -9.71
C HIS A 122 1.32 -21.48 -9.56
N LYS A 123 0.17 -22.16 -9.38
CA LYS A 123 0.11 -23.63 -9.27
C LYS A 123 0.25 -24.31 -10.60
N GLY A 124 -0.45 -23.82 -11.62
CA GLY A 124 -0.33 -24.34 -12.99
C GLY A 124 1.12 -24.28 -13.47
N TYR A 125 1.81 -23.17 -13.23
CA TYR A 125 3.23 -23.00 -13.54
C TYR A 125 4.12 -24.05 -12.86
N ILE A 126 3.95 -24.27 -11.55
CA ILE A 126 4.74 -25.28 -10.79
C ILE A 126 4.46 -26.68 -11.31
N ARG A 127 3.18 -27.07 -11.48
CA ARG A 127 2.79 -28.40 -11.98
C ARG A 127 3.42 -28.73 -13.34
N VAL A 128 3.35 -27.80 -14.28
CA VAL A 128 3.93 -28.01 -15.62
C VAL A 128 5.45 -28.24 -15.54
N ARG A 129 6.15 -27.55 -14.64
CA ARG A 129 7.59 -27.77 -14.41
C ARG A 129 7.90 -29.14 -13.80
N GLU A 130 6.93 -29.74 -13.13
CA GLU A 130 6.98 -31.10 -12.57
C GLU A 130 6.42 -32.18 -13.51
N ASN A 131 6.20 -31.82 -14.80
CA ASN A 131 5.57 -32.66 -15.82
C ASN A 131 4.13 -33.12 -15.48
N ASN A 132 3.42 -32.40 -14.62
CA ASN A 132 2.03 -32.64 -14.32
C ASN A 132 1.16 -31.66 -15.15
N PHE A 133 0.49 -32.16 -16.18
CA PHE A 133 -0.36 -31.39 -17.08
C PHE A 133 -1.86 -31.52 -16.76
N ALA A 134 -2.23 -32.14 -15.62
CA ALA A 134 -3.62 -32.28 -15.20
C ALA A 134 -4.23 -30.94 -14.79
N LEU A 135 -5.52 -30.75 -15.13
CA LEU A 135 -6.25 -29.51 -14.85
C LEU A 135 -7.05 -29.54 -13.54
N ASP A 136 -7.13 -30.68 -12.88
CA ASP A 136 -7.91 -30.85 -11.66
C ASP A 136 -7.51 -29.86 -10.57
N GLY A 137 -8.50 -29.13 -10.02
CA GLY A 137 -8.31 -28.09 -9.01
C GLY A 137 -7.65 -26.78 -9.51
N LEU A 138 -7.65 -26.55 -10.84
CA LEU A 138 -7.20 -25.28 -11.45
C LEU A 138 -8.37 -24.49 -12.07
N VAL A 139 -9.61 -24.87 -11.79
CA VAL A 139 -10.80 -24.14 -12.27
C VAL A 139 -10.81 -22.76 -11.60
N GLY A 140 -10.89 -21.72 -12.42
CA GLY A 140 -11.07 -20.33 -11.99
C GLY A 140 -12.32 -19.72 -12.62
N GLU A 141 -12.59 -18.46 -12.31
CA GLU A 141 -13.74 -17.71 -12.81
C GLU A 141 -13.35 -16.67 -13.86
N THR A 142 -14.29 -16.39 -14.78
CA THR A 142 -14.17 -15.26 -15.71
C THR A 142 -14.66 -14.00 -15.02
N LEU A 143 -13.85 -12.92 -15.06
CA LEU A 143 -14.21 -11.64 -14.43
C LEU A 143 -15.15 -10.78 -15.29
N HIS A 144 -15.19 -10.99 -16.61
CA HIS A 144 -16.11 -10.26 -17.50
C HIS A 144 -17.57 -10.46 -17.06
N GLY A 145 -18.29 -9.34 -16.89
CA GLY A 145 -19.67 -9.33 -16.42
C GLY A 145 -19.83 -9.50 -14.89
N LYS A 146 -18.73 -9.69 -14.16
CA LYS A 146 -18.71 -9.75 -12.68
C LYS A 146 -18.61 -8.34 -12.07
N THR A 147 -18.82 -8.24 -10.78
CA THR A 147 -18.75 -6.97 -10.03
C THR A 147 -17.44 -6.83 -9.27
N ALA A 148 -16.76 -5.69 -9.44
CA ALA A 148 -15.61 -5.30 -8.66
C ALA A 148 -16.01 -4.26 -7.60
N GLY A 149 -15.71 -4.51 -6.35
CA GLY A 149 -15.81 -3.57 -5.22
C GLY A 149 -14.44 -2.97 -4.89
N ILE A 150 -14.28 -1.67 -5.06
CA ILE A 150 -13.01 -0.96 -4.82
C ILE A 150 -13.17 -0.07 -3.60
N ILE A 151 -12.47 -0.43 -2.51
CA ILE A 151 -12.51 0.27 -1.23
C ILE A 151 -11.33 1.23 -1.14
N GLY A 152 -11.62 2.53 -1.16
CA GLY A 152 -10.65 3.60 -1.35
C GLY A 152 -10.46 3.91 -2.84
N THR A 153 -11.07 5.00 -3.32
CA THR A 153 -11.04 5.42 -4.73
C THR A 153 -10.11 6.62 -4.96
N GLY A 154 -9.05 6.70 -4.17
CA GLY A 154 -7.93 7.61 -4.40
C GLY A 154 -7.21 7.30 -5.72
N ARG A 155 -5.99 7.79 -5.90
CA ARG A 155 -5.24 7.62 -7.16
C ARG A 155 -5.10 6.14 -7.58
N ILE A 156 -4.75 5.26 -6.64
CA ILE A 156 -4.54 3.82 -6.89
C ILE A 156 -5.87 3.13 -7.19
N GLY A 157 -6.88 3.33 -6.33
CA GLY A 157 -8.20 2.73 -6.54
C GLY A 157 -8.85 3.19 -7.84
N ALA A 158 -8.70 4.47 -8.21
CA ALA A 158 -9.19 4.99 -9.49
C ALA A 158 -8.49 4.33 -10.69
N ALA A 159 -7.18 4.06 -10.60
CA ALA A 159 -6.47 3.32 -11.64
C ALA A 159 -6.99 1.88 -11.74
N LEU A 160 -7.19 1.20 -10.60
CA LEU A 160 -7.76 -0.16 -10.59
C LEU A 160 -9.20 -0.19 -11.12
N CYS A 161 -10.04 0.81 -10.81
CA CYS A 161 -11.38 0.92 -11.39
C CYS A 161 -11.33 0.88 -12.92
N ARG A 162 -10.42 1.64 -13.55
CA ARG A 162 -10.23 1.64 -15.01
C ARG A 162 -9.79 0.29 -15.53
N ILE A 163 -8.89 -0.39 -14.82
CA ILE A 163 -8.45 -1.76 -15.16
C ILE A 163 -9.64 -2.72 -15.08
N CYS A 164 -10.45 -2.69 -14.04
CA CYS A 164 -11.65 -3.51 -13.89
C CYS A 164 -12.66 -3.24 -15.00
N LYS A 165 -12.86 -1.97 -15.39
CA LYS A 165 -13.69 -1.63 -16.57
C LYS A 165 -13.14 -2.23 -17.86
N GLY A 166 -11.81 -2.25 -18.05
CA GLY A 166 -11.14 -2.91 -19.17
C GLY A 166 -11.39 -4.43 -19.21
N TYR A 167 -11.61 -5.06 -18.06
CA TYR A 167 -12.05 -6.47 -17.94
C TYR A 167 -13.55 -6.67 -18.22
N GLY A 168 -14.31 -5.58 -18.46
CA GLY A 168 -15.75 -5.65 -18.67
C GLY A 168 -16.54 -5.89 -17.38
N MET A 169 -15.98 -5.50 -16.23
CA MET A 169 -16.64 -5.62 -14.93
C MET A 169 -17.58 -4.44 -14.67
N HIS A 170 -18.61 -4.67 -13.84
CA HIS A 170 -19.34 -3.62 -13.15
C HIS A 170 -18.52 -3.16 -11.95
N VAL A 171 -18.31 -1.84 -11.75
CA VAL A 171 -17.42 -1.32 -10.72
C VAL A 171 -18.21 -0.50 -9.69
N ILE A 172 -18.15 -0.95 -8.43
CA ILE A 172 -18.72 -0.25 -7.26
C ILE A 172 -17.55 0.36 -6.47
N GLY A 173 -17.57 1.70 -6.31
CA GLY A 173 -16.61 2.42 -5.50
C GLY A 173 -17.09 2.61 -4.06
N ALA A 174 -16.17 2.57 -3.09
CA ALA A 174 -16.44 2.92 -1.69
C ALA A 174 -15.37 3.90 -1.19
N ASP A 175 -15.78 5.10 -0.77
CA ASP A 175 -14.89 6.14 -0.26
C ASP A 175 -15.67 7.11 0.64
N LEU A 176 -15.01 7.67 1.66
CA LEU A 176 -15.57 8.78 2.46
C LEU A 176 -15.71 10.08 1.64
N PHE A 177 -14.92 10.19 0.57
CA PHE A 177 -14.90 11.31 -0.35
C PHE A 177 -15.11 10.82 -1.79
N PRO A 178 -16.30 10.28 -2.11
CA PRO A 178 -16.55 9.72 -3.43
C PRO A 178 -16.34 10.80 -4.50
N ASN A 179 -15.67 10.42 -5.58
CA ASN A 179 -15.36 11.32 -6.67
C ASN A 179 -16.31 11.10 -7.85
N LYS A 180 -17.33 11.95 -7.99
CA LYS A 180 -18.30 11.88 -9.10
C LYS A 180 -17.64 11.90 -10.49
N GLY A 181 -16.47 12.49 -10.63
CA GLY A 181 -15.70 12.49 -11.88
C GLY A 181 -15.33 11.08 -12.35
N LEU A 182 -15.23 10.10 -11.45
CA LEU A 182 -14.99 8.71 -11.83
C LEU A 182 -16.25 8.07 -12.45
N VAL A 183 -17.44 8.46 -12.01
CA VAL A 183 -18.70 8.02 -12.63
C VAL A 183 -18.88 8.70 -13.98
N GLU A 184 -18.66 10.01 -14.05
CA GLU A 184 -18.74 10.79 -15.30
C GLU A 184 -17.77 10.27 -16.37
N GLN A 185 -16.60 9.76 -15.98
CA GLN A 185 -15.59 9.16 -16.88
C GLN A 185 -15.87 7.66 -17.18
N GLY A 186 -16.88 7.07 -16.58
CA GLY A 186 -17.19 5.65 -16.74
C GLY A 186 -16.18 4.69 -16.10
N ALA A 187 -15.36 5.18 -15.17
CA ALA A 187 -14.40 4.37 -14.40
C ALA A 187 -15.07 3.64 -13.23
N VAL A 188 -16.15 4.20 -12.69
CA VAL A 188 -16.99 3.64 -11.63
C VAL A 188 -18.42 3.70 -12.13
N ASP A 189 -19.20 2.66 -11.94
CA ASP A 189 -20.61 2.61 -12.30
C ASP A 189 -21.48 3.27 -11.22
N GLU A 190 -21.15 2.98 -9.96
CA GLU A 190 -21.81 3.56 -8.80
C GLU A 190 -20.90 3.59 -7.57
N PHE A 191 -21.20 4.47 -6.62
CA PHE A 191 -20.62 4.48 -5.28
C PHE A 191 -21.59 3.93 -4.25
N VAL A 192 -21.07 3.28 -3.21
CA VAL A 192 -21.86 3.05 -2.00
C VAL A 192 -22.14 4.38 -1.32
N LYS A 193 -23.25 4.46 -0.59
CA LYS A 193 -23.64 5.69 0.10
C LYS A 193 -22.69 6.01 1.25
N VAL A 194 -22.44 7.28 1.47
CA VAL A 194 -21.88 7.80 2.72
C VAL A 194 -23.03 8.33 3.57
N LEU A 195 -23.06 7.94 4.82
CA LEU A 195 -24.10 8.29 5.78
C LEU A 195 -23.51 9.11 6.92
N ASP A 196 -24.33 9.94 7.58
CA ASP A 196 -23.99 10.54 8.86
C ASP A 196 -24.25 9.60 10.04
N LYS A 197 -23.93 10.02 11.26
CA LYS A 197 -24.22 9.26 12.49
C LYS A 197 -25.70 8.97 12.71
N GLY A 198 -26.60 9.77 12.15
CA GLY A 198 -28.04 9.60 12.18
C GLY A 198 -28.59 8.69 11.07
N GLY A 199 -27.73 8.24 10.16
CA GLY A 199 -28.12 7.42 9.01
C GLY A 199 -28.64 8.23 7.81
N ASN A 200 -28.53 9.57 7.83
CA ASN A 200 -28.90 10.39 6.69
C ASN A 200 -27.84 10.35 5.61
N VAL A 201 -28.24 10.43 4.34
CA VAL A 201 -27.34 10.37 3.20
C VAL A 201 -26.49 11.63 3.10
N VAL A 202 -25.17 11.46 3.11
CA VAL A 202 -24.16 12.51 2.92
C VAL A 202 -23.71 12.56 1.46
N SER A 203 -23.55 11.40 0.81
CA SER A 203 -23.33 11.31 -0.63
C SER A 203 -24.16 10.18 -1.24
N ASN A 204 -24.52 10.35 -2.51
CA ASN A 204 -25.32 9.37 -3.25
C ASN A 204 -24.46 8.41 -4.08
N GLU A 205 -25.10 7.48 -4.77
CA GLU A 205 -24.48 6.48 -5.64
C GLU A 205 -23.76 7.05 -6.85
N LYS A 206 -24.01 8.31 -7.22
CA LYS A 206 -23.25 9.04 -8.26
C LYS A 206 -22.01 9.74 -7.74
N GLY A 207 -21.71 9.60 -6.44
CA GLY A 207 -20.60 10.28 -5.79
C GLY A 207 -20.84 11.78 -5.59
N GLU A 208 -22.10 12.23 -5.63
CA GLU A 208 -22.44 13.62 -5.40
C GLU A 208 -22.64 13.86 -3.90
N MET A 209 -21.97 14.87 -3.37
CA MET A 209 -22.12 15.30 -1.98
C MET A 209 -23.46 16.02 -1.81
N ILE A 210 -24.40 15.42 -1.08
CA ILE A 210 -25.72 15.97 -0.79
C ILE A 210 -25.65 16.87 0.47
N ASN A 211 -24.95 16.44 1.50
CA ASN A 211 -24.75 17.16 2.75
C ASN A 211 -23.24 17.40 3.00
N PRO A 212 -22.60 18.35 2.31
CA PRO A 212 -21.16 18.57 2.42
C PRO A 212 -20.72 19.10 3.79
N ASP A 213 -21.62 19.76 4.53
CA ASP A 213 -21.34 20.39 5.82
C ASP A 213 -21.27 19.40 6.99
N VAL A 214 -21.64 18.13 6.77
CA VAL A 214 -21.47 17.07 7.81
C VAL A 214 -19.99 16.90 8.08
N PRO A 215 -19.53 17.04 9.36
CA PRO A 215 -18.14 16.83 9.72
C PRO A 215 -17.63 15.44 9.29
N VAL A 216 -16.38 15.36 8.83
CA VAL A 216 -15.78 14.08 8.38
C VAL A 216 -15.80 13.03 9.48
N SER A 217 -15.59 13.43 10.74
CA SER A 217 -15.72 12.56 11.93
C SER A 217 -17.10 11.92 12.12
N ASP A 218 -18.10 12.44 11.45
CA ASP A 218 -19.49 12.01 11.58
C ASP A 218 -19.97 11.22 10.35
N ARG A 219 -19.08 11.05 9.35
CA ARG A 219 -19.35 10.29 8.13
C ARG A 219 -18.94 8.83 8.28
N ARG A 220 -19.74 7.95 7.70
CA ARG A 220 -19.43 6.52 7.56
C ARG A 220 -19.82 6.02 6.17
N VAL A 221 -19.03 5.11 5.62
CA VAL A 221 -19.34 4.43 4.36
C VAL A 221 -20.25 3.23 4.64
N ASP A 222 -21.32 3.07 3.86
CA ASP A 222 -22.20 1.89 3.94
C ASP A 222 -21.66 0.79 2.99
N TYR A 223 -20.76 -0.05 3.50
CA TYR A 223 -20.09 -1.09 2.74
C TYR A 223 -20.99 -2.28 2.36
N ARG A 224 -22.16 -2.44 3.01
CA ARG A 224 -22.99 -3.65 2.90
C ARG A 224 -23.34 -3.98 1.45
N SER A 225 -23.79 -3.00 0.68
CA SER A 225 -24.16 -3.23 -0.73
C SER A 225 -22.98 -3.69 -1.59
N LEU A 226 -21.77 -3.17 -1.32
CA LEU A 226 -20.56 -3.60 -1.99
C LEU A 226 -20.22 -5.05 -1.63
N TYR A 227 -20.20 -5.41 -0.34
CA TYR A 227 -19.89 -6.76 0.11
C TYR A 227 -20.84 -7.80 -0.50
N GLN A 228 -22.15 -7.51 -0.53
CA GLN A 228 -23.16 -8.42 -1.05
C GLN A 228 -23.16 -8.54 -2.57
N SER A 229 -22.58 -7.57 -3.29
CA SER A 229 -22.63 -7.54 -4.76
C SER A 229 -21.31 -7.93 -5.41
N ALA A 230 -20.17 -7.67 -4.75
CA ALA A 230 -18.86 -7.83 -5.37
C ALA A 230 -18.39 -9.29 -5.46
N ASP A 231 -17.89 -9.67 -6.63
CA ASP A 231 -17.19 -10.93 -6.88
C ASP A 231 -15.66 -10.77 -6.72
N PHE A 232 -15.19 -9.53 -6.79
CA PHE A 232 -13.80 -9.13 -6.60
C PHE A 232 -13.75 -7.89 -5.69
N ILE A 233 -13.02 -7.94 -4.58
CA ILE A 233 -12.86 -6.81 -3.65
C ILE A 233 -11.39 -6.47 -3.52
N SER A 234 -11.05 -5.18 -3.64
CA SER A 234 -9.68 -4.70 -3.47
C SER A 234 -9.60 -3.49 -2.55
N LEU A 235 -8.61 -3.52 -1.63
CA LEU A 235 -8.41 -2.49 -0.61
C LEU A 235 -7.33 -1.49 -1.03
N HIS A 236 -7.69 -0.20 -0.99
CA HIS A 236 -6.82 0.95 -1.24
C HIS A 236 -7.08 2.10 -0.26
N ALA A 237 -7.70 1.78 0.89
CA ALA A 237 -7.98 2.74 1.95
C ALA A 237 -6.73 3.07 2.78
N PHE A 238 -6.71 4.24 3.41
CA PHE A 238 -5.70 4.59 4.40
C PHE A 238 -5.93 3.83 5.70
N LEU A 239 -4.84 3.40 6.35
CA LEU A 239 -4.88 2.85 7.69
C LEU A 239 -4.96 4.00 8.73
N ASN A 240 -6.00 4.00 9.54
CA ASN A 240 -6.19 4.86 10.69
C ASN A 240 -7.01 4.11 11.75
N LYS A 241 -7.42 4.79 12.83
CA LYS A 241 -8.19 4.15 13.91
C LYS A 241 -9.54 3.60 13.45
N ASP A 242 -10.19 4.26 12.47
CA ASP A 242 -11.51 3.89 12.00
C ASP A 242 -11.48 2.79 10.93
N SER A 243 -10.35 2.64 10.24
CA SER A 243 -10.15 1.61 9.22
C SER A 243 -9.32 0.40 9.71
N TYR A 244 -8.78 0.47 10.95
CA TYR A 244 -8.10 -0.67 11.56
C TYR A 244 -9.06 -1.85 11.67
N HIS A 245 -8.66 -3.01 11.11
CA HIS A 245 -9.49 -4.22 11.03
C HIS A 245 -10.88 -3.99 10.42
N MET A 246 -10.99 -3.07 9.45
CA MET A 246 -12.26 -2.83 8.76
C MET A 246 -12.77 -4.06 7.99
N ILE A 247 -11.90 -5.01 7.72
CA ILE A 247 -12.24 -6.33 7.18
C ILE A 247 -12.05 -7.34 8.32
N ASP A 248 -13.11 -7.55 9.05
CA ASP A 248 -13.25 -8.49 10.17
C ASP A 248 -14.23 -9.63 9.83
N ASP A 249 -14.62 -10.43 10.81
CA ASP A 249 -15.57 -11.53 10.64
C ASP A 249 -16.94 -11.06 10.15
N GLU A 250 -17.42 -9.90 10.63
CA GLU A 250 -18.72 -9.35 10.23
C GLU A 250 -18.68 -8.95 8.74
N ALA A 251 -17.68 -8.16 8.36
CA ALA A 251 -17.47 -7.75 6.96
C ALA A 251 -17.35 -8.96 6.02
N ILE A 252 -16.54 -9.97 6.39
CA ILE A 252 -16.37 -11.19 5.60
C ILE A 252 -17.67 -11.96 5.50
N SER A 253 -18.45 -12.04 6.58
CA SER A 253 -19.74 -12.76 6.58
C SER A 253 -20.76 -12.18 5.60
N GLU A 254 -20.70 -10.86 5.34
CA GLU A 254 -21.56 -10.16 4.40
C GLU A 254 -21.14 -10.29 2.93
N MET A 255 -19.89 -10.69 2.66
CA MET A 255 -19.38 -10.86 1.30
C MET A 255 -20.06 -12.04 0.57
N LYS A 256 -19.98 -12.08 -0.75
CA LYS A 256 -20.38 -13.26 -1.53
C LYS A 256 -19.49 -14.46 -1.20
N ASP A 257 -20.08 -15.65 -1.27
CA ASP A 257 -19.30 -16.89 -1.18
C ASP A 257 -18.38 -17.01 -2.41
N GLY A 258 -17.12 -17.35 -2.15
CA GLY A 258 -16.12 -17.47 -3.22
C GLY A 258 -15.51 -16.14 -3.68
N VAL A 259 -15.73 -15.03 -2.97
CA VAL A 259 -15.17 -13.72 -3.37
C VAL A 259 -13.65 -13.77 -3.56
N ILE A 260 -13.16 -13.05 -4.57
CA ILE A 260 -11.72 -12.79 -4.77
C ILE A 260 -11.36 -11.55 -3.98
N PHE A 261 -10.48 -11.70 -3.00
CA PHE A 261 -10.08 -10.62 -2.10
C PHE A 261 -8.63 -10.20 -2.33
N VAL A 262 -8.37 -8.89 -2.45
CA VAL A 262 -7.02 -8.35 -2.72
C VAL A 262 -6.68 -7.24 -1.73
N ASN A 263 -5.48 -7.31 -1.14
CA ASN A 263 -4.95 -6.24 -0.31
C ASN A 263 -3.52 -5.85 -0.75
N THR A 264 -3.40 -4.67 -1.34
CA THR A 264 -2.13 -4.00 -1.67
C THR A 264 -1.98 -2.65 -0.95
N GLY A 265 -2.79 -2.44 0.10
CA GLY A 265 -2.79 -1.21 0.90
C GLY A 265 -1.95 -1.33 2.17
N ARG A 266 -2.59 -1.73 3.27
CA ARG A 266 -1.94 -1.98 4.57
C ARG A 266 -2.46 -3.27 5.19
N GLY A 267 -1.56 -4.05 5.81
CA GLY A 267 -1.91 -5.32 6.45
C GLY A 267 -3.01 -5.17 7.48
N ALA A 268 -2.87 -4.22 8.38
CA ALA A 268 -3.79 -3.98 9.50
C ALA A 268 -5.18 -3.39 9.11
N LEU A 269 -5.49 -3.23 7.82
CA LEU A 269 -6.87 -3.04 7.37
C LEU A 269 -7.70 -4.32 7.52
N VAL A 270 -7.04 -5.46 7.64
CA VAL A 270 -7.65 -6.80 7.68
C VAL A 270 -7.30 -7.47 9.00
N ASP A 271 -8.30 -7.96 9.74
CA ASP A 271 -8.06 -8.94 10.79
C ASP A 271 -7.59 -10.25 10.13
N THR A 272 -6.32 -10.57 10.29
CA THR A 272 -5.71 -11.72 9.65
C THR A 272 -6.34 -13.04 10.09
N GLN A 273 -6.82 -13.14 11.33
CA GLN A 273 -7.49 -14.34 11.82
C GLN A 273 -8.88 -14.49 11.20
N ALA A 274 -9.63 -13.40 11.02
CA ALA A 274 -10.90 -13.40 10.30
C ALA A 274 -10.71 -13.80 8.83
N LEU A 275 -9.68 -13.26 8.17
CA LEU A 275 -9.31 -13.66 6.80
C LEU A 275 -9.04 -15.17 6.69
N ILE A 276 -8.26 -15.74 7.62
CA ILE A 276 -7.97 -17.17 7.66
C ILE A 276 -9.27 -17.98 7.82
N ARG A 277 -10.18 -17.57 8.72
CA ARG A 277 -11.49 -18.22 8.87
C ARG A 277 -12.32 -18.15 7.61
N GLY A 278 -12.34 -16.98 6.95
CA GLY A 278 -13.02 -16.75 5.67
C GLY A 278 -12.49 -17.64 4.54
N ILE A 279 -11.18 -17.86 4.49
CA ILE A 279 -10.55 -18.76 3.50
C ILE A 279 -10.92 -20.23 3.80
N ILE A 280 -10.85 -20.64 5.06
CA ILE A 280 -11.20 -22.02 5.48
C ILE A 280 -12.67 -22.36 5.20
N SER A 281 -13.57 -21.42 5.44
CA SER A 281 -15.00 -21.60 5.19
C SER A 281 -15.37 -21.55 3.70
N GLY A 282 -14.47 -21.09 2.82
CA GLY A 282 -14.74 -20.88 1.40
C GLY A 282 -15.49 -19.58 1.10
N LYS A 283 -15.74 -18.74 2.11
CA LYS A 283 -16.30 -17.40 1.93
C LYS A 283 -15.38 -16.55 1.05
N ILE A 284 -14.07 -16.65 1.30
CA ILE A 284 -13.03 -16.08 0.45
C ILE A 284 -12.49 -17.22 -0.44
N GLY A 285 -12.86 -17.20 -1.72
CA GLY A 285 -12.48 -18.21 -2.69
C GLY A 285 -11.05 -18.09 -3.17
N ALA A 286 -10.51 -16.86 -3.22
CA ALA A 286 -9.13 -16.57 -3.57
C ALA A 286 -8.65 -15.30 -2.87
N ALA A 287 -7.39 -15.26 -2.43
CA ALA A 287 -6.80 -14.07 -1.83
C ALA A 287 -5.45 -13.70 -2.47
N GLY A 288 -5.29 -12.41 -2.80
CA GLY A 288 -4.05 -11.82 -3.26
C GLY A 288 -3.56 -10.79 -2.25
N LEU A 289 -2.42 -11.04 -1.61
CA LEU A 289 -1.91 -10.23 -0.50
C LEU A 289 -0.50 -9.74 -0.80
N ASP A 290 -0.33 -8.45 -0.98
CA ASP A 290 1.00 -7.84 -1.04
C ASP A 290 1.46 -7.40 0.35
N VAL A 291 0.51 -7.21 1.26
CA VAL A 291 0.70 -6.77 2.65
C VAL A 291 -0.10 -7.63 3.62
N TYR A 292 0.39 -7.78 4.86
CA TYR A 292 -0.28 -8.48 5.96
C TYR A 292 0.22 -7.94 7.30
N GLU A 293 -0.49 -8.16 8.42
CA GLU A 293 -0.22 -7.48 9.70
C GLU A 293 1.19 -7.71 10.25
N GLU A 294 1.72 -8.92 10.12
CA GLU A 294 3.03 -9.30 10.69
C GLU A 294 4.18 -9.19 9.68
N GLU A 295 3.99 -8.44 8.58
CA GLU A 295 4.98 -8.37 7.49
C GLU A 295 6.34 -7.81 7.91
N ASN A 296 6.38 -6.91 8.88
CA ASN A 296 7.60 -6.18 9.28
C ASN A 296 8.79 -7.10 9.63
N ALA A 297 8.51 -8.30 10.16
CA ALA A 297 9.55 -9.27 10.49
C ALA A 297 10.14 -9.98 9.26
N ASN A 298 9.41 -9.99 8.15
CA ASN A 298 9.71 -10.80 6.95
C ASN A 298 10.02 -9.95 5.72
N VAL A 299 9.39 -8.78 5.62
CA VAL A 299 9.44 -7.94 4.42
C VAL A 299 10.89 -7.56 4.07
N TYR A 300 11.26 -7.73 2.80
CA TYR A 300 12.59 -7.49 2.24
C TYR A 300 13.73 -8.33 2.86
N GLN A 301 13.41 -9.41 3.58
CA GLN A 301 14.39 -10.31 4.18
C GLN A 301 14.50 -11.64 3.42
N ASN A 302 15.73 -12.10 3.19
CA ASN A 302 15.95 -13.47 2.73
C ASN A 302 15.92 -14.42 3.92
N ARG A 303 14.84 -15.17 4.05
CA ARG A 303 14.64 -16.18 5.10
C ARG A 303 14.61 -17.62 4.55
N SER A 304 15.17 -17.82 3.35
CA SER A 304 15.28 -19.15 2.75
C SER A 304 15.98 -20.12 3.71
N GLY A 305 15.38 -21.27 3.93
CA GLY A 305 15.91 -22.29 4.83
C GLY A 305 15.55 -22.13 6.31
N LEU A 306 14.81 -21.09 6.69
CA LEU A 306 14.27 -20.97 8.05
C LEU A 306 12.86 -21.59 8.11
N VAL A 307 12.57 -22.26 9.24
CA VAL A 307 11.19 -22.66 9.56
C VAL A 307 10.46 -21.43 10.09
N ILE A 308 9.44 -20.98 9.35
CA ILE A 308 8.58 -19.88 9.76
C ILE A 308 7.36 -20.49 10.43
N ASP A 309 7.29 -20.45 11.77
CA ASP A 309 6.09 -20.77 12.54
C ASP A 309 5.36 -19.46 12.86
N SER A 310 4.52 -19.04 11.94
CA SER A 310 3.80 -17.77 12.05
C SER A 310 2.51 -17.79 11.23
N VAL A 311 1.70 -16.76 11.41
CA VAL A 311 0.53 -16.46 10.59
C VAL A 311 0.89 -16.41 9.10
N THR A 312 2.08 -15.90 8.76
CA THR A 312 2.62 -15.89 7.40
C THR A 312 2.70 -17.29 6.81
N ALA A 313 3.28 -18.25 7.56
CA ALA A 313 3.38 -19.63 7.10
C ALA A 313 2.00 -20.24 6.88
N ARG A 314 1.04 -19.91 7.75
CA ARG A 314 -0.35 -20.34 7.61
C ARG A 314 -0.98 -19.81 6.34
N LEU A 315 -0.86 -18.49 6.05
CA LEU A 315 -1.37 -17.89 4.83
C LEU A 315 -0.71 -18.48 3.58
N CYS A 316 0.62 -18.68 3.59
CA CYS A 316 1.35 -19.30 2.49
C CYS A 316 0.95 -20.77 2.24
N SER A 317 0.38 -21.45 3.24
CA SER A 317 -0.04 -22.86 3.11
C SER A 317 -1.34 -23.05 2.34
N PHE A 318 -2.15 -21.99 2.22
CA PHE A 318 -3.41 -22.09 1.49
C PHE A 318 -3.20 -22.10 -0.02
N PRO A 319 -3.84 -23.04 -0.72
CA PRO A 319 -3.67 -23.20 -2.16
C PRO A 319 -4.26 -22.08 -3.01
N ASN A 320 -5.17 -21.31 -2.49
CA ASN A 320 -5.88 -20.21 -3.13
C ASN A 320 -5.42 -18.83 -2.63
N VAL A 321 -4.28 -18.77 -1.92
CA VAL A 321 -3.65 -17.52 -1.47
C VAL A 321 -2.36 -17.30 -2.25
N VAL A 322 -2.20 -16.10 -2.78
CA VAL A 322 -0.97 -15.62 -3.41
C VAL A 322 -0.45 -14.45 -2.59
N MET A 323 0.77 -14.60 -2.08
CA MET A 323 1.42 -13.54 -1.30
C MET A 323 2.65 -13.01 -2.03
N THR A 324 2.87 -11.71 -1.92
CA THR A 324 4.09 -11.03 -2.35
C THR A 324 4.63 -10.18 -1.21
N SER A 325 5.87 -9.73 -1.29
CA SER A 325 6.58 -9.11 -0.17
C SER A 325 6.56 -7.58 -0.27
N HIS A 326 5.35 -6.98 -0.16
CA HIS A 326 5.15 -5.53 -0.23
C HIS A 326 5.84 -4.91 -1.45
N GLN A 327 5.65 -5.53 -2.62
CA GLN A 327 6.37 -5.20 -3.86
C GLN A 327 5.49 -4.55 -4.93
N ALA A 328 4.23 -4.22 -4.63
CA ALA A 328 3.30 -3.65 -5.61
C ALA A 328 3.83 -2.36 -6.27
N PHE A 329 4.70 -1.63 -5.59
CA PHE A 329 5.36 -0.44 -6.13
C PHE A 329 6.56 -0.75 -7.03
N PHE A 330 7.08 -1.98 -7.03
CA PHE A 330 8.40 -2.31 -7.53
C PHE A 330 8.45 -2.40 -9.06
N THR A 331 8.41 -1.23 -9.71
CA THR A 331 8.58 -1.05 -11.15
C THR A 331 9.69 -0.03 -11.44
N ARG A 332 10.23 -0.04 -12.65
CA ARG A 332 11.27 0.93 -13.06
C ARG A 332 10.79 2.37 -12.96
N GLU A 333 9.55 2.61 -13.36
CA GLU A 333 8.91 3.93 -13.35
C GLU A 333 8.75 4.44 -11.92
N ALA A 334 8.26 3.59 -11.01
CA ALA A 334 8.10 3.94 -9.61
C ALA A 334 9.45 4.20 -8.92
N LEU A 335 10.46 3.36 -9.16
CA LEU A 335 11.79 3.54 -8.61
C LEU A 335 12.46 4.84 -9.09
N SER A 336 12.36 5.17 -10.39
CA SER A 336 12.85 6.45 -10.93
C SER A 336 12.12 7.64 -10.29
N GLN A 337 10.79 7.57 -10.17
CA GLN A 337 10.00 8.62 -9.54
C GLN A 337 10.35 8.80 -8.05
N ILE A 338 10.55 7.70 -7.32
CA ILE A 338 10.99 7.72 -5.91
C ILE A 338 12.35 8.41 -5.81
N ALA A 339 13.30 8.04 -6.67
CA ALA A 339 14.62 8.62 -6.65
C ALA A 339 14.58 10.14 -6.93
N ARG A 340 13.89 10.56 -7.99
CA ARG A 340 13.75 11.99 -8.34
C ARG A 340 13.13 12.80 -7.22
N VAL A 341 11.95 12.42 -6.74
CA VAL A 341 11.26 13.17 -5.67
C VAL A 341 12.09 13.25 -4.40
N THR A 342 12.80 12.17 -4.05
CA THR A 342 13.69 12.16 -2.88
C THR A 342 14.86 13.13 -3.07
N LEU A 343 15.50 13.12 -4.23
CA LEU A 343 16.63 14.01 -4.54
C LEU A 343 16.17 15.47 -4.72
N ASP A 344 15.01 15.72 -5.32
CA ASP A 344 14.40 17.06 -5.41
C ASP A 344 14.18 17.67 -4.02
N ASN A 345 13.63 16.88 -3.08
CA ASN A 345 13.46 17.32 -1.71
C ASN A 345 14.80 17.58 -0.99
N ALA A 346 15.81 16.75 -1.24
CA ALA A 346 17.14 16.95 -0.72
C ALA A 346 17.77 18.25 -1.26
N GLN A 347 17.63 18.49 -2.56
CA GLN A 347 18.13 19.69 -3.22
C GLN A 347 17.38 20.96 -2.75
N ALA A 348 16.06 20.85 -2.56
CA ALA A 348 15.23 21.94 -2.02
C ALA A 348 15.68 22.33 -0.60
N TYR A 349 15.95 21.34 0.26
CA TYR A 349 16.47 21.59 1.60
C TYR A 349 17.85 22.26 1.55
N ALA A 350 18.76 21.78 0.70
CA ALA A 350 20.11 22.34 0.56
C ALA A 350 20.09 23.80 0.10
N ASN A 351 19.16 24.15 -0.77
CA ASN A 351 19.02 25.48 -1.37
C ASN A 351 18.11 26.41 -0.56
N GLY A 352 17.38 25.93 0.45
CA GLY A 352 16.37 26.69 1.19
C GLY A 352 15.17 27.08 0.33
N THR A 353 14.82 26.25 -0.65
CA THR A 353 13.65 26.42 -1.54
C THR A 353 12.48 25.54 -1.10
N ASP A 354 11.33 25.70 -1.76
CA ASP A 354 10.13 24.89 -1.47
C ASP A 354 10.34 23.42 -1.84
N PHE A 355 9.89 22.53 -0.94
CA PHE A 355 9.85 21.09 -1.18
C PHE A 355 8.82 20.73 -2.26
N VAL A 356 8.95 19.52 -2.80
CA VAL A 356 7.94 18.96 -3.71
C VAL A 356 6.56 19.00 -3.04
N GLU A 357 5.54 19.37 -3.83
CA GLU A 357 4.16 19.50 -3.33
C GLU A 357 3.70 18.23 -2.60
N LYS A 358 3.12 18.37 -1.43
CA LYS A 358 2.62 17.28 -0.56
C LYS A 358 3.68 16.30 -0.05
N SER A 359 4.98 16.60 -0.21
CA SER A 359 6.05 15.76 0.31
C SER A 359 6.36 16.03 1.79
N VAL A 360 6.11 17.23 2.28
CA VAL A 360 6.40 17.61 3.67
C VAL A 360 5.49 16.85 4.63
N VAL A 361 6.10 16.23 5.65
CA VAL A 361 5.43 15.55 6.75
C VAL A 361 5.41 16.47 7.98
N CYS A 362 6.56 17.14 8.26
CA CYS A 362 6.68 18.18 9.30
C CYS A 362 7.90 19.09 9.04
#